data_3b4be4f3e30fe1f7b07ef24542be7089
#
_entry.id   3b4be4f3e30fe1f7b07ef24542be7089
#
_cell.length_a   1.000
_cell.length_b   1.000
_cell.length_c   1.000
_cell.angle_alpha   90.00
_cell.angle_beta   90.00
_cell.angle_gamma   90.00
#
_symmetry.space_group_name_H-M   'P 1'
#
loop_
_entity.id
_entity.type
_entity.pdbx_description
1 polymer ?
#
loop_
_entity_poly.entity_id
_entity_poly.type
_entity_poly.pdbx_seq_one_letter_code
_entity_poly.pdbx_strand_id
1 'polypeptide(L)'
;MNQPDELQLLKEMNVNEKFLKEKYSELREEFPDKFVALKDGKVIDNAPKIEILMKKLEDKGLTPSVISIEFIHKKGTMLIL
;
A
#
# COMPACT_ATOMS: atom_id res chain seq x y z
N MET A 1 25.26 -4.00 -5.34
CA MET A 1 24.29 -3.28 -4.66
C MET A 1 23.18 -2.80 -5.55
N ASN A 2 22.06 -3.26 -5.33
CA ASN A 2 20.98 -3.01 -6.26
C ASN A 2 19.89 -2.19 -5.64
N GLN A 3 20.03 -0.87 -5.80
CA GLN A 3 18.94 0.02 -5.47
C GLN A 3 18.18 0.32 -6.76
N PRO A 4 16.85 0.38 -6.71
CA PRO A 4 16.09 0.81 -7.86
C PRO A 4 16.51 2.24 -8.21
N ASP A 5 16.59 2.57 -9.49
CA ASP A 5 16.86 3.95 -9.87
C ASP A 5 15.59 4.79 -9.67
N GLU A 6 15.74 6.12 -9.76
CA GLU A 6 14.63 7.03 -9.53
C GLU A 6 13.46 6.78 -10.48
N LEU A 7 13.76 6.48 -11.73
CA LEU A 7 12.73 6.23 -12.72
C LEU A 7 11.91 5.00 -12.37
N GLN A 8 12.55 3.94 -11.90
CA GLN A 8 11.87 2.73 -11.51
C GLN A 8 10.98 2.96 -10.30
N LEU A 9 11.46 3.70 -9.31
CA LEU A 9 10.67 4.05 -8.13
C LEU A 9 9.44 4.86 -8.51
N LEU A 10 9.59 5.83 -9.40
CA LEU A 10 8.47 6.63 -9.86
C LEU A 10 7.42 5.79 -10.58
N LYS A 11 7.85 4.83 -11.39
CA LYS A 11 6.93 3.92 -12.07
C LYS A 11 6.14 3.09 -11.07
N GLU A 12 6.81 2.53 -10.06
CA GLU A 12 6.14 1.76 -9.01
C GLU A 12 5.11 2.60 -8.27
N MET A 13 5.48 3.81 -7.89
CA MET A 13 4.58 4.71 -7.18
C MET A 13 3.37 5.06 -8.03
N ASN A 14 3.58 5.34 -9.31
CA ASN A 14 2.48 5.68 -10.21
C ASN A 14 1.51 4.52 -10.41
N VAL A 15 2.03 3.31 -10.56
CA VAL A 15 1.21 2.11 -10.73
C VAL A 15 0.38 1.86 -9.47
N ASN A 16 1.02 1.95 -8.30
CA ASN A 16 0.34 1.74 -7.03
C ASN A 16 -0.71 2.81 -6.76
N GLU A 17 -0.39 4.06 -7.06
CA GLU A 17 -1.32 5.17 -6.87
C GLU A 17 -2.54 5.04 -7.78
N LYS A 18 -2.33 4.65 -9.03
CA LYS A 18 -3.42 4.44 -9.97
C LYS A 18 -4.31 3.30 -9.51
N PHE A 19 -3.72 2.19 -9.07
CA PHE A 19 -4.47 1.06 -8.53
C PHE A 19 -5.32 1.51 -7.34
N LEU A 20 -4.71 2.26 -6.42
CA LEU A 20 -5.39 2.75 -5.23
C LEU A 20 -6.63 3.57 -5.60
N LYS A 21 -6.47 4.52 -6.53
CA LYS A 21 -7.57 5.38 -6.96
C LYS A 21 -8.69 4.59 -7.63
N GLU A 22 -8.33 3.67 -8.51
CA GLU A 22 -9.32 2.90 -9.28
C GLU A 22 -10.05 1.88 -8.43
N LYS A 23 -9.40 1.33 -7.41
CA LYS A 23 -9.94 0.23 -6.61
C LYS A 23 -10.29 0.62 -5.18
N TYR A 24 -10.27 1.90 -4.86
CA TYR A 24 -10.49 2.35 -3.48
C TYR A 24 -11.81 1.87 -2.90
N SER A 25 -12.90 1.91 -3.68
CA SER A 25 -14.19 1.44 -3.22
C SER A 25 -14.17 -0.03 -2.81
N GLU A 26 -13.49 -0.86 -3.61
CA GLU A 26 -13.35 -2.28 -3.31
C GLU A 26 -12.46 -2.50 -2.10
N LEU A 27 -11.37 -1.72 -2.00
CA LEU A 27 -10.45 -1.80 -0.87
C LEU A 27 -11.13 -1.43 0.43
N ARG A 28 -12.03 -0.44 0.40
CA ARG A 28 -12.79 -0.04 1.58
C ARG A 28 -13.70 -1.13 2.10
N GLU A 29 -14.18 -1.98 1.22
CA GLU A 29 -15.02 -3.11 1.63
C GLU A 29 -14.18 -4.27 2.16
N GLU A 30 -13.01 -4.49 1.56
CA GLU A 30 -12.16 -5.63 1.91
C GLU A 30 -11.22 -5.34 3.08
N PHE A 31 -10.69 -4.13 3.16
CA PHE A 31 -9.70 -3.75 4.18
C PHE A 31 -10.11 -2.49 4.95
N PRO A 32 -11.30 -2.43 5.54
CA PRO A 32 -11.73 -1.22 6.25
C PRO A 32 -10.86 -0.94 7.47
N ASP A 33 -10.40 0.31 7.60
CA ASP A 33 -9.55 0.77 8.69
C ASP A 33 -8.28 -0.07 8.88
N LYS A 34 -7.68 -0.45 7.75
CA LYS A 34 -6.43 -1.20 7.76
C LYS A 34 -5.38 -0.54 6.90
N PHE A 35 -4.14 -0.82 7.23
CA PHE A 35 -3.01 -0.45 6.38
C PHE A 35 -2.81 -1.55 5.34
N VAL A 36 -2.60 -1.17 4.10
CA VAL A 36 -2.31 -2.12 3.03
C VAL A 36 -0.96 -1.81 2.43
N ALA A 37 -0.27 -2.84 2.01
CA ALA A 37 1.00 -2.72 1.30
C ALA A 37 0.74 -3.01 -0.17
N LEU A 38 1.15 -2.09 -1.03
CA LEU A 38 0.94 -2.19 -2.47
C LEU A 38 2.27 -2.36 -3.18
N LYS A 39 2.29 -3.28 -4.13
CA LYS A 39 3.45 -3.49 -5.01
C LYS A 39 2.93 -3.92 -6.37
N ASP A 40 3.46 -3.32 -7.43
CA ASP A 40 3.08 -3.63 -8.81
C ASP A 40 1.57 -3.55 -9.04
N GLY A 41 0.91 -2.60 -8.38
CA GLY A 41 -0.53 -2.41 -8.55
C GLY A 41 -1.37 -3.49 -7.92
N LYS A 42 -0.92 -4.09 -6.81
CA LYS A 42 -1.68 -5.11 -6.08
C LYS A 42 -1.45 -4.96 -4.58
N VAL A 43 -2.41 -5.44 -3.81
CA VAL A 43 -2.25 -5.57 -2.37
C VAL A 43 -1.46 -6.84 -2.09
N ILE A 44 -0.31 -6.69 -1.46
CA ILE A 44 0.54 -7.85 -1.12
C ILE A 44 0.42 -8.23 0.35
N ASP A 45 -0.04 -7.32 1.20
CA ASP A 45 -0.28 -7.63 2.61
C ASP A 45 -1.12 -6.51 3.22
N ASN A 46 -1.62 -6.76 4.43
CA ASN A 46 -2.41 -5.78 5.17
C ASN A 46 -2.31 -6.05 6.67
N ALA A 47 -2.63 -5.06 7.49
CA ALA A 47 -2.66 -5.22 8.94
C ALA A 47 -3.41 -4.02 9.55
N PRO A 48 -4.00 -4.20 10.75
CA PRO A 48 -4.70 -3.10 11.41
C PRO A 48 -3.78 -2.00 11.95
N LYS A 49 -2.49 -2.31 12.11
CA LYS A 49 -1.49 -1.35 12.58
C LYS A 49 -0.28 -1.37 11.70
N ILE A 50 0.33 -0.20 11.50
CA ILE A 50 1.47 -0.09 10.61
C ILE A 50 2.67 -0.90 11.10
N GLU A 51 2.88 -0.96 12.41
CA GLU A 51 4.01 -1.73 12.98
C GLU A 51 3.88 -3.20 12.65
N ILE A 52 2.66 -3.72 12.71
CA ILE A 52 2.40 -5.12 12.38
C ILE A 52 2.66 -5.37 10.89
N LEU A 53 2.19 -4.45 10.05
CA LEU A 53 2.40 -4.58 8.61
C LEU A 53 3.88 -4.55 8.25
N MET A 54 4.62 -3.60 8.84
CA MET A 54 6.05 -3.50 8.56
C MET A 54 6.80 -4.76 8.96
N LYS A 55 6.44 -5.34 10.11
CA LYS A 55 7.06 -6.59 10.54
C LYS A 55 6.74 -7.74 9.58
N LYS A 56 5.51 -7.82 9.11
CA LYS A 56 5.12 -8.85 8.15
C LYS A 56 5.91 -8.74 6.86
N LEU A 57 6.10 -7.51 6.38
CA LEU A 57 6.88 -7.27 5.16
C LEU A 57 8.34 -7.63 5.36
N GLU A 58 8.89 -7.28 6.51
CA GLU A 58 10.26 -7.62 6.88
C GLU A 58 10.45 -9.13 6.93
N ASP A 59 9.51 -9.84 7.56
CA ASP A 59 9.55 -11.29 7.66
C ASP A 59 9.49 -11.97 6.29
N LYS A 60 8.87 -11.34 5.33
CA LYS A 60 8.82 -11.83 3.94
C LYS A 60 10.06 -11.45 3.14
N GLY A 61 10.95 -10.67 3.71
CA GLY A 61 12.16 -10.22 3.01
C GLY A 61 11.89 -9.19 1.94
N LEU A 62 10.78 -8.46 2.04
CA LEU A 62 10.42 -7.46 1.04
C LEU A 62 11.10 -6.13 1.31
N THR A 63 11.52 -5.46 0.24
CA THR A 63 12.22 -4.18 0.33
C THR A 63 11.20 -3.04 0.40
N PRO A 64 11.15 -2.26 1.49
CA PRO A 64 10.16 -1.19 1.64
C PRO A 64 10.23 -0.11 0.55
N SER A 65 11.38 0.09 -0.06
CA SER A 65 11.55 1.14 -1.07
C SER A 65 10.70 0.95 -2.32
N VAL A 66 10.22 -0.27 -2.60
CA VAL A 66 9.37 -0.53 -3.77
C VAL A 66 7.93 -0.83 -3.38
N ILE A 67 7.59 -0.59 -2.12
CA ILE A 67 6.26 -0.88 -1.58
C ILE A 67 5.61 0.43 -1.12
N SER A 68 4.35 0.64 -1.50
CA SER A 68 3.58 1.78 -1.01
C SER A 68 2.69 1.31 0.13
N ILE A 69 2.70 2.04 1.24
CA ILE A 69 1.86 1.74 2.39
C ILE A 69 0.74 2.78 2.43
N GLU A 70 -0.50 2.31 2.46
CA GLU A 70 -1.67 3.18 2.48
C GLU A 70 -2.64 2.75 3.56
N PHE A 71 -3.28 3.73 4.22
CA PHE A 71 -4.34 3.44 5.16
C PHE A 71 -5.68 3.53 4.44
N ILE A 72 -6.50 2.51 4.57
CA ILE A 72 -7.80 2.46 3.91
C ILE A 72 -8.88 2.82 4.92
N HIS A 73 -9.53 3.97 4.72
CA HIS A 73 -10.61 4.41 5.58
C HIS A 73 -11.87 3.61 5.30
N LYS A 74 -12.59 3.26 6.33
CA LYS A 74 -13.85 2.53 6.16
C LYS A 74 -14.89 3.38 5.44
N LYS A 75 -15.85 2.72 4.81
CA LYS A 75 -16.93 3.39 4.11
C LYS A 75 -17.72 4.27 5.08
N GLY A 76 -18.05 5.48 4.65
CA GLY A 76 -18.77 6.43 5.48
C GLY A 76 -17.87 7.36 6.27
N THR A 77 -16.55 7.17 6.24
CA THR A 77 -15.63 8.09 6.89
C THR A 77 -15.57 9.39 6.09
N MET A 78 -15.81 10.50 6.78
CA MET A 78 -15.69 11.81 6.15
C MET A 78 -14.26 12.30 6.30
N LEU A 79 -13.64 12.62 5.17
CA LEU A 79 -12.31 13.22 5.16
C LEU A 79 -12.49 14.73 5.03
N ILE A 80 -12.11 15.46 6.06
CA ILE A 80 -12.13 16.92 6.02
C ILE A 80 -10.76 17.37 5.60
N LEU A 81 -10.70 17.97 4.44
CA LEU A 81 -9.46 18.48 3.89
C LEU A 81 -9.31 19.95 4.16
#